data_f70abc97b9bdf8434d6cc7ffb8be4ca6
#
_entry.id   f70abc97b9bdf8434d6cc7ffb8be4ca6
#
_cell.length_a   1.000
_cell.length_b   1.000
_cell.length_c   1.000
_cell.angle_alpha   90.00
_cell.angle_beta   90.00
_cell.angle_gamma   90.00
#
_symmetry.space_group_name_H-M   'P 1'
#
loop_
_entity.id
_entity.type
_entity.pdbx_description
1 polymer ?
#
loop_
_entity_poly.entity_id
_entity_poly.type
_entity_poly.pdbx_seq_one_letter_code
_entity_poly.pdbx_strand_id
1 'polypeptide(L)'
;MTVGGGFMAAPVRQFLRRGIKVGLGTDSGGGYSSSMLDAMRQALIASHAREVMSKGADKGLSLAEVFGLATLGGAQVCGLGERIGSFGVAKEFDAIVVGTQGDEQGIMTMVEEGDGLGAVFEKFVMTGDDRNMVEVYVRGRLVKGRGKDQETGVGS
;
A
#
# COMPACT_ATOMS: atom_id res chain seq x y z
N MET A 1 -1.35 11.96 10.95
CA MET A 1 -2.07 11.81 12.23
C MET A 1 -1.21 12.45 13.31
N THR A 2 -1.59 13.58 13.83
CA THR A 2 -0.87 14.22 14.93
C THR A 2 -0.90 13.34 16.18
N VAL A 3 0.14 13.41 17.01
CA VAL A 3 0.23 12.64 18.27
C VAL A 3 -1.05 12.78 19.12
N GLY A 4 -1.72 13.94 19.05
CA GLY A 4 -3.00 14.17 19.72
C GLY A 4 -4.22 13.44 19.12
N GLY A 5 -4.13 12.89 17.93
CA GLY A 5 -5.22 12.13 17.25
C GLY A 5 -5.17 10.62 17.46
N GLY A 6 -4.21 10.09 18.21
CA GLY A 6 -4.00 8.65 18.40
C GLY A 6 -5.17 7.88 19.00
N PHE A 7 -6.07 8.56 19.70
CA PHE A 7 -7.30 7.98 20.23
C PHE A 7 -8.47 7.94 19.22
N MET A 8 -8.32 8.57 18.04
CA MET A 8 -9.37 8.64 17.01
C MET A 8 -9.16 7.61 15.90
N ALA A 9 -9.04 6.33 16.25
CA ALA A 9 -9.01 5.28 15.26
C ALA A 9 -10.35 5.17 14.53
N ALA A 10 -10.35 5.37 13.21
CA ALA A 10 -11.58 5.34 12.41
C ALA A 10 -12.26 3.96 12.45
N PRO A 11 -13.60 3.91 12.57
CA PRO A 11 -14.35 2.65 12.57
C PRO A 11 -14.55 2.14 11.13
N VAL A 12 -13.45 1.81 10.44
CA VAL A 12 -13.44 1.46 9.02
C VAL A 12 -14.39 0.31 8.72
N ARG A 13 -14.42 -0.75 9.53
CA ARG A 13 -15.35 -1.88 9.36
C ARG A 13 -16.82 -1.43 9.35
N GLN A 14 -17.17 -0.47 10.20
CA GLN A 14 -18.53 0.05 10.23
C GLN A 14 -18.84 0.90 8.99
N PHE A 15 -17.87 1.67 8.50
CA PHE A 15 -18.03 2.43 7.26
C PHE A 15 -18.27 1.49 6.08
N LEU A 16 -17.46 0.43 5.94
CA LEU A 16 -17.61 -0.57 4.89
C LEU A 16 -18.99 -1.27 4.95
N ARG A 17 -19.44 -1.67 6.15
CA ARG A 17 -20.78 -2.26 6.34
C ARG A 17 -21.92 -1.34 5.93
N ARG A 18 -21.72 -0.03 5.98
CA ARG A 18 -22.70 0.98 5.56
C ARG A 18 -22.58 1.38 4.08
N GLY A 19 -21.71 0.71 3.33
CA GLY A 19 -21.45 1.01 1.92
C GLY A 19 -20.71 2.34 1.68
N ILE A 20 -20.09 2.90 2.72
CA ILE A 20 -19.29 4.12 2.59
C ILE A 20 -17.98 3.76 1.92
N LYS A 21 -17.62 4.48 0.86
CA LYS A 21 -16.32 4.35 0.20
C LYS A 21 -15.21 4.81 1.13
N VAL A 22 -14.20 3.98 1.29
CA VAL A 22 -13.04 4.25 2.15
C VAL A 22 -11.76 4.04 1.34
N GLY A 23 -10.81 4.93 1.48
CA GLY A 23 -9.45 4.80 1.00
C GLY A 23 -8.47 5.10 2.11
N LEU A 24 -7.26 4.54 2.02
CA LEU A 24 -6.16 4.91 2.91
C LEU A 24 -5.44 6.14 2.38
N GLY A 25 -4.89 6.92 3.30
CA GLY A 25 -4.03 8.06 3.02
C GLY A 25 -2.96 8.21 4.10
N THR A 26 -1.87 8.86 3.76
CA THR A 26 -0.72 9.05 4.65
C THR A 26 -0.84 10.28 5.54
N ASP A 27 -1.70 11.23 5.17
CA ASP A 27 -1.73 12.57 5.78
C ASP A 27 -0.33 13.21 5.79
N SER A 28 0.40 13.07 4.67
CA SER A 28 1.75 13.62 4.55
C SER A 28 1.76 15.12 4.82
N GLY A 29 2.58 15.53 5.80
CA GLY A 29 2.59 16.89 6.34
C GLY A 29 1.95 17.01 7.73
N GLY A 30 0.82 16.32 8.01
CA GLY A 30 0.22 16.17 9.34
C GLY A 30 0.54 14.82 9.99
N GLY A 31 0.69 13.78 9.17
CA GLY A 31 1.13 12.46 9.58
C GLY A 31 2.66 12.34 9.69
N TYR A 32 3.13 11.33 10.39
CA TYR A 32 4.56 11.11 10.62
C TYR A 32 5.26 10.32 9.50
N SER A 33 4.53 9.75 8.57
CA SER A 33 5.06 8.97 7.45
C SER A 33 4.35 9.29 6.15
N SER A 34 5.11 9.38 5.06
CA SER A 34 4.58 9.50 3.70
C SER A 34 4.39 8.15 3.01
N SER A 35 4.69 7.03 3.70
CA SER A 35 4.62 5.68 3.15
C SER A 35 3.21 5.10 3.20
N MET A 36 2.68 4.66 2.05
CA MET A 36 1.44 3.90 2.00
C MET A 36 1.58 2.51 2.65
N LEU A 37 2.77 1.90 2.67
CA LEU A 37 3.00 0.67 3.42
C LEU A 37 2.78 0.89 4.92
N ASP A 38 3.27 2.01 5.45
CA ASP A 38 3.03 2.36 6.85
C ASP A 38 1.56 2.65 7.14
N ALA A 39 0.86 3.33 6.23
CA ALA A 39 -0.58 3.56 6.36
C ALA A 39 -1.36 2.22 6.40
N MET A 40 -0.95 1.24 5.59
CA MET A 40 -1.54 -0.11 5.59
C MET A 40 -1.27 -0.83 6.92
N ARG A 41 -0.03 -0.83 7.42
CA ARG A 41 0.35 -1.44 8.71
C ARG A 41 -0.44 -0.83 9.86
N GLN A 42 -0.55 0.49 9.88
CA GLN A 42 -1.34 1.21 10.89
C GLN A 42 -2.82 0.86 10.84
N ALA A 43 -3.40 0.75 9.63
CA ALA A 43 -4.79 0.36 9.46
C ALA A 43 -5.04 -1.06 10.01
N LEU A 44 -4.12 -2.01 9.77
CA LEU A 44 -4.17 -3.34 10.36
C LEU A 44 -4.15 -3.25 11.89
N ILE A 45 -3.12 -2.64 12.46
CA ILE A 45 -2.93 -2.54 13.92
C ILE A 45 -4.14 -1.85 14.56
N ALA A 46 -4.57 -0.70 14.03
CA ALA A 46 -5.69 0.05 14.59
C ALA A 46 -7.00 -0.73 14.51
N SER A 47 -7.27 -1.45 13.40
CA SER A 47 -8.49 -2.24 13.26
C SER A 47 -8.53 -3.43 14.21
N HIS A 48 -7.41 -4.14 14.42
CA HIS A 48 -7.33 -5.24 15.38
C HIS A 48 -7.42 -4.75 16.83
N ALA A 49 -6.80 -3.61 17.16
CA ALA A 49 -6.97 -2.99 18.47
C ALA A 49 -8.46 -2.67 18.75
N ARG A 50 -9.18 -2.14 17.75
CA ARG A 50 -10.63 -1.90 17.85
C ARG A 50 -11.43 -3.19 18.03
N GLU A 51 -11.06 -4.26 17.34
CA GLU A 51 -11.71 -5.57 17.54
C GLU A 51 -11.60 -6.05 18.99
N VAL A 52 -10.39 -5.97 19.56
CA VAL A 52 -10.17 -6.32 20.97
C VAL A 52 -10.99 -5.43 21.90
N MET A 53 -10.93 -4.11 21.72
CA MET A 53 -11.64 -3.14 22.56
C MET A 53 -13.17 -3.30 22.47
N SER A 54 -13.69 -3.66 21.30
CA SER A 54 -15.12 -3.90 21.06
C SER A 54 -15.59 -5.32 21.41
N LYS A 55 -14.69 -6.16 21.94
CA LYS A 55 -14.96 -7.59 22.21
C LYS A 55 -15.46 -8.33 20.96
N GLY A 56 -14.86 -8.04 19.80
CA GLY A 56 -15.17 -8.67 18.51
C GLY A 56 -16.31 -8.02 17.72
N ALA A 57 -16.99 -7.01 18.24
CA ALA A 57 -18.09 -6.35 17.53
C ALA A 57 -17.62 -5.57 16.30
N ASP A 58 -16.45 -4.96 16.35
CA ASP A 58 -15.81 -4.24 15.26
C ASP A 58 -14.63 -5.05 14.70
N LYS A 59 -14.95 -6.05 13.87
CA LYS A 59 -13.98 -7.02 13.33
C LYS A 59 -12.82 -6.34 12.62
N GLY A 60 -11.59 -6.78 12.90
CA GLY A 60 -10.36 -6.32 12.29
C GLY A 60 -10.36 -6.48 10.75
N LEU A 61 -9.54 -5.70 10.10
CA LEU A 61 -9.33 -5.77 8.66
C LEU A 61 -8.31 -6.86 8.33
N SER A 62 -8.54 -7.58 7.23
CA SER A 62 -7.52 -8.46 6.65
C SER A 62 -6.51 -7.68 5.83
N LEU A 63 -5.35 -8.31 5.54
CA LEU A 63 -4.33 -7.73 4.67
C LEU A 63 -4.90 -7.39 3.28
N ALA A 64 -5.71 -8.29 2.70
CA ALA A 64 -6.34 -8.07 1.39
C ALA A 64 -7.30 -6.87 1.41
N GLU A 65 -8.09 -6.71 2.48
CA GLU A 65 -8.97 -5.54 2.63
C GLU A 65 -8.15 -4.25 2.73
N VAL A 66 -7.11 -4.23 3.54
CA VAL A 66 -6.26 -3.05 3.70
C VAL A 66 -5.55 -2.69 2.39
N PHE A 67 -5.05 -3.68 1.65
CA PHE A 67 -4.48 -3.46 0.32
C PHE A 67 -5.53 -2.91 -0.66
N GLY A 68 -6.74 -3.46 -0.63
CA GLY A 68 -7.86 -2.94 -1.43
C GLY A 68 -8.17 -1.48 -1.11
N LEU A 69 -8.14 -1.08 0.18
CA LEU A 69 -8.33 0.32 0.59
C LEU A 69 -7.18 1.23 0.14
N ALA A 70 -5.96 0.72 0.07
CA ALA A 70 -4.79 1.47 -0.39
C ALA A 70 -4.72 1.64 -1.92
N THR A 71 -5.48 0.85 -2.67
CA THR A 71 -5.46 0.81 -4.14
C THR A 71 -6.82 1.20 -4.73
N LEU A 72 -7.68 0.24 -5.01
CA LEU A 72 -8.99 0.46 -5.62
C LEU A 72 -9.91 1.32 -4.74
N GLY A 73 -9.89 1.12 -3.43
CA GLY A 73 -10.66 1.93 -2.48
C GLY A 73 -10.29 3.41 -2.56
N GLY A 74 -9.00 3.73 -2.56
CA GLY A 74 -8.51 5.09 -2.78
C GLY A 74 -8.96 5.67 -4.12
N ALA A 75 -8.83 4.90 -5.21
CA ALA A 75 -9.30 5.29 -6.53
C ALA A 75 -10.82 5.57 -6.56
N GLN A 76 -11.62 4.73 -5.90
CA GLN A 76 -13.07 4.92 -5.82
C GLN A 76 -13.47 6.17 -5.03
N VAL A 77 -12.77 6.50 -3.94
CA VAL A 77 -12.97 7.74 -3.17
C VAL A 77 -12.69 8.97 -4.03
N CYS A 78 -11.65 8.89 -4.88
CA CYS A 78 -11.29 9.96 -5.83
C CYS A 78 -12.17 10.00 -7.09
N GLY A 79 -13.14 9.09 -7.25
CA GLY A 79 -13.98 9.01 -8.46
C GLY A 79 -13.25 8.40 -9.67
N LEU A 80 -12.10 7.75 -9.47
CA LEU A 80 -11.23 7.21 -10.52
C LEU A 80 -11.24 5.67 -10.60
N GLY A 81 -12.13 4.99 -9.89
CA GLY A 81 -12.12 3.53 -9.76
C GLY A 81 -12.26 2.76 -11.09
N GLU A 82 -12.88 3.37 -12.11
CA GLU A 82 -12.97 2.79 -13.45
C GLU A 82 -11.69 2.94 -14.26
N ARG A 83 -10.77 3.81 -13.84
CA ARG A 83 -9.54 4.14 -14.58
C ARG A 83 -8.28 3.55 -13.95
N ILE A 84 -8.18 3.57 -12.62
CA ILE A 84 -6.99 3.19 -11.85
C ILE A 84 -7.33 2.33 -10.63
N GLY A 85 -6.32 1.92 -9.88
CA GLY A 85 -6.45 1.23 -8.60
C GLY A 85 -6.61 -0.29 -8.71
N SER A 86 -6.71 -0.83 -9.92
CA SER A 86 -6.67 -2.27 -10.20
C SER A 86 -6.26 -2.53 -11.64
N PHE A 87 -5.79 -3.74 -11.92
CA PHE A 87 -5.53 -4.16 -13.29
C PHE A 87 -6.86 -4.56 -13.97
N GLY A 88 -7.04 -4.12 -15.21
CA GLY A 88 -8.21 -4.44 -16.02
C GLY A 88 -8.06 -3.91 -17.44
N VAL A 89 -8.80 -4.51 -18.37
CA VAL A 89 -8.87 -4.03 -19.75
C VAL A 89 -9.44 -2.60 -19.74
N ALA A 90 -8.83 -1.71 -20.51
CA ALA A 90 -9.17 -0.29 -20.60
C ALA A 90 -8.85 0.56 -19.36
N LYS A 91 -8.20 0.00 -18.32
CA LYS A 91 -7.65 0.79 -17.22
C LYS A 91 -6.23 1.28 -17.55
N GLU A 92 -5.86 2.38 -16.93
CA GLU A 92 -4.50 2.87 -16.97
C GLU A 92 -3.57 1.88 -16.25
N PHE A 93 -2.40 1.64 -16.84
CA PHE A 93 -1.41 0.75 -16.24
C PHE A 93 -0.57 1.52 -15.21
N ASP A 94 -1.08 1.62 -13.99
CA ASP A 94 -0.36 2.09 -12.82
C ASP A 94 0.10 0.87 -12.04
N ALA A 95 1.41 0.64 -11.99
CA ALA A 95 1.96 -0.59 -11.43
C ALA A 95 3.30 -0.35 -10.72
N ILE A 96 3.56 -1.18 -9.73
CA ILE A 96 4.85 -1.25 -9.03
C ILE A 96 5.38 -2.67 -9.18
N VAL A 97 6.63 -2.79 -9.64
CA VAL A 97 7.38 -4.05 -9.58
C VAL A 97 8.15 -4.08 -8.26
N VAL A 98 7.91 -5.13 -7.49
CA VAL A 98 8.51 -5.33 -6.18
C VAL A 98 9.60 -6.38 -6.26
N GLY A 99 10.82 -6.01 -5.86
CA GLY A 99 11.92 -6.95 -5.65
C GLY A 99 11.90 -7.50 -4.24
N THR A 100 12.10 -8.81 -4.10
CA THR A 100 12.05 -9.51 -2.82
C THR A 100 13.35 -10.20 -2.42
N GLN A 101 14.27 -10.36 -3.36
CA GLN A 101 15.59 -10.98 -3.10
C GLN A 101 16.68 -9.92 -3.18
N GLY A 102 17.67 -10.05 -2.29
CA GLY A 102 18.80 -9.14 -2.20
C GLY A 102 19.58 -9.09 -3.51
N ASP A 103 19.43 -7.99 -4.20
CA ASP A 103 20.39 -7.53 -5.18
C ASP A 103 21.40 -6.59 -4.49
N GLU A 104 22.30 -6.03 -5.24
CA GLU A 104 23.31 -5.08 -4.76
C GLU A 104 22.75 -3.84 -4.03
N GLN A 105 21.44 -3.69 -4.00
CA GLN A 105 20.71 -2.55 -3.39
C GLN A 105 20.20 -2.85 -1.97
N GLY A 106 20.48 -4.03 -1.41
CA GLY A 106 20.16 -4.36 -0.02
C GLY A 106 18.67 -4.48 0.30
N ILE A 107 17.89 -5.04 -0.61
CA ILE A 107 16.48 -5.35 -0.39
C ILE A 107 16.34 -6.38 0.72
N MET A 108 15.63 -6.05 1.79
CA MET A 108 15.60 -6.81 3.05
C MET A 108 14.30 -7.59 3.27
N THR A 109 13.58 -7.97 2.22
CA THR A 109 12.44 -8.87 2.40
C THR A 109 12.92 -10.30 2.39
N MET A 110 12.90 -10.97 3.54
CA MET A 110 13.30 -12.37 3.67
C MET A 110 12.23 -13.26 3.03
N VAL A 111 12.54 -13.77 1.84
CA VAL A 111 11.76 -14.84 1.19
C VAL A 111 12.44 -16.17 1.44
N GLU A 112 11.69 -17.15 1.94
CA GLU A 112 12.16 -18.48 2.26
C GLU A 112 11.78 -19.47 1.16
N GLU A 113 12.54 -20.55 1.05
CA GLU A 113 12.20 -21.66 0.17
C GLU A 113 10.84 -22.25 0.58
N GLY A 114 9.89 -22.27 -0.36
CA GLY A 114 8.53 -22.72 -0.09
C GLY A 114 7.52 -21.61 0.18
N ASP A 115 7.93 -20.34 0.26
CA ASP A 115 6.98 -19.23 0.34
C ASP A 115 6.13 -19.16 -0.93
N GLY A 116 4.82 -19.29 -0.77
CA GLY A 116 3.87 -18.99 -1.84
C GLY A 116 3.72 -17.48 -2.04
N LEU A 117 3.17 -17.06 -3.17
CA LEU A 117 2.99 -15.64 -3.53
C LEU A 117 2.28 -14.83 -2.44
N GLY A 118 1.31 -15.43 -1.74
CA GLY A 118 0.60 -14.78 -0.63
C GLY A 118 1.52 -14.45 0.55
N ALA A 119 2.41 -15.38 0.92
CA ALA A 119 3.38 -15.17 1.99
C ALA A 119 4.41 -14.10 1.61
N VAL A 120 4.91 -14.15 0.38
CA VAL A 120 5.82 -13.12 -0.15
C VAL A 120 5.19 -11.73 -0.12
N PHE A 121 3.93 -11.63 -0.56
CA PHE A 121 3.18 -10.37 -0.52
C PHE A 121 2.98 -9.87 0.91
N GLU A 122 2.61 -10.74 1.86
CA GLU A 122 2.47 -10.38 3.27
C GLU A 122 3.79 -9.89 3.86
N LYS A 123 4.88 -10.62 3.61
CA LYS A 123 6.24 -10.23 4.05
C LYS A 123 6.63 -8.87 3.49
N PHE A 124 6.37 -8.61 2.20
CA PHE A 124 6.61 -7.31 1.60
C PHE A 124 5.81 -6.19 2.28
N VAL A 125 4.50 -6.38 2.46
CA VAL A 125 3.67 -5.33 3.10
C VAL A 125 4.11 -5.10 4.54
N MET A 126 4.45 -6.15 5.29
CA MET A 126 4.77 -6.03 6.72
C MET A 126 6.19 -5.52 6.98
N THR A 127 7.17 -5.86 6.14
CA THR A 127 8.59 -5.58 6.39
C THR A 127 9.29 -4.80 5.28
N GLY A 128 8.70 -4.71 4.08
CA GLY A 128 9.29 -4.00 2.95
C GLY A 128 9.20 -2.47 3.08
N ASP A 129 9.93 -1.79 2.21
CA ASP A 129 9.94 -0.33 2.09
C ASP A 129 10.12 0.11 0.63
N ASP A 130 10.45 1.38 0.40
CA ASP A 130 10.61 1.97 -0.92
C ASP A 130 11.81 1.41 -1.70
N ARG A 131 12.78 0.77 -1.05
CA ARG A 131 13.91 0.07 -1.68
C ARG A 131 13.44 -1.19 -2.42
N ASN A 132 12.34 -1.81 -1.95
CA ASN A 132 11.73 -2.95 -2.62
C ASN A 132 11.01 -2.56 -3.93
N MET A 133 10.72 -1.29 -4.16
CA MET A 133 10.04 -0.83 -5.37
C MET A 133 11.05 -0.62 -6.49
N VAL A 134 11.34 -1.67 -7.27
CA VAL A 134 12.39 -1.67 -8.31
C VAL A 134 11.95 -0.95 -9.57
N GLU A 135 10.66 -1.03 -9.93
CA GLU A 135 10.10 -0.26 -11.05
C GLU A 135 8.75 0.33 -10.65
N VAL A 136 8.46 1.52 -11.17
CA VAL A 136 7.17 2.18 -11.00
C VAL A 136 6.68 2.65 -12.37
N TYR A 137 5.46 2.27 -12.70
CA TYR A 137 4.77 2.66 -13.92
C TYR A 137 3.59 3.58 -13.58
N VAL A 138 3.44 4.65 -14.35
CA VAL A 138 2.28 5.55 -14.31
C VAL A 138 1.75 5.67 -15.74
N ARG A 139 0.51 5.27 -15.96
CA ARG A 139 -0.12 5.21 -17.29
C ARG A 139 0.71 4.44 -18.32
N GLY A 140 1.29 3.32 -17.90
CA GLY A 140 2.17 2.51 -18.74
C GLY A 140 3.57 3.08 -18.96
N ARG A 141 3.87 4.28 -18.46
CA ARG A 141 5.19 4.89 -18.59
C ARG A 141 6.06 4.55 -17.37
N LEU A 142 7.24 4.02 -17.60
CA LEU A 142 8.25 3.80 -16.55
C LEU A 142 8.70 5.16 -15.98
N VAL A 143 8.44 5.41 -14.69
CA VAL A 143 8.83 6.63 -13.98
C VAL A 143 9.99 6.42 -13.00
N LYS A 144 10.17 5.18 -12.51
CA LYS A 144 11.33 4.73 -11.73
C LYS A 144 11.73 3.34 -12.23
N GLY A 145 13.02 3.10 -12.45
CA GLY A 145 13.59 1.80 -12.85
C GLY A 145 14.93 1.93 -13.52
N ARG A 146 15.60 0.82 -13.74
CA ARG A 146 16.99 0.75 -14.26
C ARG A 146 17.20 1.37 -15.67
N GLY A 147 16.14 1.70 -16.41
CA GLY A 147 16.27 2.26 -17.77
C GLY A 147 16.48 3.77 -17.83
N LYS A 148 16.34 4.52 -16.74
CA LYS A 148 16.45 5.99 -16.76
C LYS A 148 17.85 6.54 -16.46
N ASP A 149 18.72 5.74 -15.85
CA ASP A 149 20.05 6.23 -15.45
C ASP A 149 21.07 6.24 -16.60
N GLN A 150 20.69 5.73 -17.80
CA GLN A 150 21.58 5.70 -18.97
C GLN A 150 21.34 6.81 -20.01
N GLU A 151 20.23 7.57 -19.92
CA GLU A 151 19.93 8.60 -20.92
C GLU A 151 20.33 10.03 -20.54
N THR A 152 20.84 10.27 -19.33
CA THR A 152 21.33 11.61 -18.93
C THR A 152 22.83 11.83 -19.15
N GLY A 153 23.52 10.92 -19.81
CA GLY A 153 24.88 11.08 -20.30
C GLY A 153 24.90 11.84 -21.63
N VAL A 154 24.40 13.06 -21.67
CA VAL A 154 24.59 13.92 -22.82
C VAL A 154 25.99 14.49 -22.73
N GLY A 155 26.79 14.05 -23.67
CA GLY A 155 28.08 14.61 -23.97
C GLY A 155 28.03 16.13 -24.20
N SER A 156 29.01 16.76 -23.68
CA SER A 156 29.53 18.08 -24.03
C SER A 156 29.68 18.30 -25.51
#